data_2f0e9402d30d3d250f71d264e36cce47
#
_entry.id   2f0e9402d30d3d250f71d264e36cce47
#
_cell.length_a   1.000
_cell.length_b   1.000
_cell.length_c   1.000
_cell.angle_alpha   90.00
_cell.angle_beta   90.00
_cell.angle_gamma   90.00
#
_symmetry.space_group_name_H-M   'P 1'
#
loop_
_entity.id
_entity.type
_entity.pdbx_description
1 polymer ?
#
loop_
_entity_poly.entity_id
_entity_poly.type
_entity_poly.pdbx_seq_one_letter_code
_entity_poly.pdbx_strand_id
1 'polypeptide(L)'
;MALVLGLLSMTCMGLFAGIPAIVIGAMSRKEIDRSQGALTGRSMAAGGIVAGLFGTGLSLVIAVAALGGALEASHAPEPRTESPLRVPVAAGTRSYGSLDVVDLESTGVLKTQLADIAKAANGKGRTVILQTYVRSSRECAEVAAALPDPKMQRALANVTLVRVDIDTFENELKAMRVDTESVPWFYKLDANARPTDAISADEWDANIPENMAPVLGDFARGALGSRRSPSPMGTAL
;
A
#
# COMPACT_ATOMS: atom_id res chain seq x y z
N MET A 1 -7.10 15.04 17.28
CA MET A 1 -7.01 16.33 18.02
C MET A 1 -7.09 16.19 19.53
N ALA A 2 -7.97 15.37 20.11
CA ALA A 2 -8.10 15.22 21.58
C ALA A 2 -6.82 14.70 22.27
N LEU A 3 -6.07 13.79 21.66
CA LEU A 3 -4.83 13.20 22.20
C LEU A 3 -3.69 14.21 22.28
N VAL A 4 -3.60 15.13 21.33
CA VAL A 4 -2.58 16.19 21.29
C VAL A 4 -2.86 17.25 22.36
N LEU A 5 -4.13 17.60 22.56
CA LEU A 5 -4.53 18.52 23.64
C LEU A 5 -4.29 17.91 25.04
N GLY A 6 -4.51 16.60 25.21
CA GLY A 6 -4.25 15.88 26.45
C GLY A 6 -2.76 15.85 26.82
N LEU A 7 -1.89 15.65 25.83
CA LEU A 7 -0.42 15.66 26.03
C LEU A 7 0.10 17.08 26.37
N LEU A 8 -0.46 18.12 25.72
CA LEU A 8 -0.09 19.51 25.97
C LEU A 8 -0.47 19.97 27.36
N SER A 9 -1.59 19.48 27.92
CA SER A 9 -2.02 19.82 29.27
C SER A 9 -1.11 19.22 30.35
N MET A 10 -0.55 18.06 30.11
CA MET A 10 0.32 17.36 31.07
C MET A 10 1.72 18.00 31.16
N THR A 11 2.24 18.54 30.06
CA THR A 11 3.58 19.20 30.03
C THR A 11 3.54 20.63 30.60
N CYS A 12 2.47 21.39 30.37
CA CYS A 12 2.33 22.75 30.95
C CYS A 12 2.17 22.73 32.46
N MET A 13 1.46 21.75 33.01
CA MET A 13 1.21 21.69 34.46
C MET A 13 2.44 21.34 35.28
N GLY A 14 3.36 20.55 34.72
CA GLY A 14 4.63 20.17 35.37
C GLY A 14 5.58 21.36 35.56
N LEU A 15 5.66 22.26 34.56
CA LEU A 15 6.53 23.44 34.65
C LEU A 15 6.01 24.50 35.62
N PHE A 16 4.69 24.70 35.64
CA PHE A 16 4.06 25.69 36.55
C PHE A 16 4.02 25.22 38.01
N ALA A 17 4.02 23.92 38.29
CA ALA A 17 4.03 23.37 39.64
C ALA A 17 5.46 23.15 40.18
N GLY A 18 6.41 22.85 39.37
CA GLY A 18 7.80 22.54 39.77
C GLY A 18 8.56 23.74 40.30
N ILE A 19 8.45 24.90 39.65
CA ILE A 19 9.16 26.11 40.05
C ILE A 19 8.68 26.63 41.43
N PRO A 20 7.39 26.77 41.69
CA PRO A 20 6.91 27.16 43.03
C PRO A 20 7.31 26.15 44.13
N ALA A 21 7.29 24.86 43.85
CA ALA A 21 7.68 23.82 44.81
C ALA A 21 9.17 23.94 45.24
N ILE A 22 10.06 24.25 44.31
CA ILE A 22 11.48 24.48 44.62
C ILE A 22 11.65 25.72 45.46
N VAL A 23 10.96 26.81 45.13
CA VAL A 23 11.07 28.10 45.89
C VAL A 23 10.52 27.93 47.31
N ILE A 24 9.37 27.31 47.49
CA ILE A 24 8.77 27.07 48.81
C ILE A 24 9.65 26.12 49.64
N GLY A 25 10.19 25.03 49.00
CA GLY A 25 11.09 24.10 49.66
C GLY A 25 12.39 24.76 50.15
N ALA A 26 12.95 25.68 49.36
CA ALA A 26 14.15 26.44 49.74
C ALA A 26 13.91 27.45 50.84
N MET A 27 12.76 28.14 50.83
CA MET A 27 12.35 29.05 51.90
C MET A 27 12.11 28.32 53.22
N SER A 28 11.38 27.20 53.18
CA SER A 28 11.12 26.36 54.35
C SER A 28 12.41 25.84 55.01
N ARG A 29 13.39 25.43 54.18
CA ARG A 29 14.68 24.96 54.67
C ARG A 29 15.45 26.08 55.42
N LYS A 30 15.43 27.32 54.89
CA LYS A 30 16.08 28.47 55.46
C LYS A 30 15.45 28.86 56.82
N GLU A 31 14.15 28.66 56.98
CA GLU A 31 13.43 28.95 58.20
C GLU A 31 13.65 27.85 59.26
N ILE A 32 13.72 26.58 58.86
CA ILE A 32 14.11 25.46 59.74
C ILE A 32 15.54 25.63 60.28
N ASP A 33 16.49 26.03 59.41
CA ASP A 33 17.88 26.26 59.81
C ASP A 33 18.02 27.45 60.78
N ARG A 34 17.13 28.47 60.70
CA ARG A 34 17.10 29.60 61.62
C ARG A 34 16.45 29.29 62.98
N SER A 35 15.60 28.25 63.03
CA SER A 35 14.86 27.90 64.26
C SER A 35 15.68 27.09 65.28
N GLN A 36 16.99 26.87 65.03
CA GLN A 36 17.93 26.16 65.94
C GLN A 36 17.39 24.82 66.51
N GLY A 37 16.60 24.09 65.69
CA GLY A 37 16.11 22.77 66.07
C GLY A 37 14.68 22.75 66.65
N ALA A 38 13.99 23.90 66.75
CA ALA A 38 12.61 23.96 67.24
C ALA A 38 11.58 23.46 66.20
N LEU A 39 11.96 23.38 64.93
CA LEU A 39 11.12 22.86 63.84
C LEU A 39 11.67 21.54 63.29
N THR A 40 10.89 20.50 63.41
CA THR A 40 11.18 19.17 62.82
C THR A 40 10.56 19.10 61.41
N GLY A 41 11.36 18.69 60.41
CA GLY A 41 10.89 18.57 59.04
C GLY A 41 11.96 18.70 57.94
N ARG A 42 13.21 18.71 58.35
CA ARG A 42 14.36 18.87 57.43
C ARG A 42 14.43 17.81 56.31
N SER A 43 13.99 16.59 56.63
CA SER A 43 13.91 15.50 55.67
C SER A 43 12.74 15.69 54.66
N MET A 44 11.62 16.27 55.10
CA MET A 44 10.49 16.60 54.24
C MET A 44 10.81 17.73 53.25
N ALA A 45 11.50 18.76 53.73
CA ALA A 45 11.94 19.87 52.86
C ALA A 45 12.98 19.42 51.81
N ALA A 46 13.90 18.52 52.21
CA ALA A 46 14.82 17.91 51.26
C ALA A 46 14.12 17.03 50.22
N GLY A 47 13.11 16.27 50.62
CA GLY A 47 12.28 15.45 49.72
C GLY A 47 11.53 16.27 48.65
N GLY A 48 11.01 17.43 49.03
CA GLY A 48 10.34 18.35 48.10
C GLY A 48 11.28 18.92 47.03
N ILE A 49 12.52 19.26 47.42
CA ILE A 49 13.51 19.76 46.48
C ILE A 49 13.95 18.66 45.49
N VAL A 50 14.19 17.44 45.99
CA VAL A 50 14.57 16.30 45.15
C VAL A 50 13.43 15.93 44.18
N ALA A 51 12.21 15.88 44.66
CA ALA A 51 11.05 15.59 43.81
C ALA A 51 10.82 16.69 42.75
N GLY A 52 11.03 17.97 43.10
CA GLY A 52 10.93 19.08 42.14
C GLY A 52 12.02 19.05 41.05
N LEU A 53 13.26 18.69 41.42
CA LEU A 53 14.34 18.55 40.46
C LEU A 53 14.15 17.35 39.50
N PHE A 54 13.64 16.22 40.01
CA PHE A 54 13.30 15.07 39.19
C PHE A 54 12.15 15.36 38.21
N GLY A 55 11.11 16.03 38.68
CA GLY A 55 9.97 16.42 37.86
C GLY A 55 10.33 17.40 36.75
N THR A 56 11.16 18.42 37.04
CA THR A 56 11.63 19.38 36.02
C THR A 56 12.64 18.78 35.08
N GLY A 57 13.53 17.90 35.51
CA GLY A 57 14.49 17.23 34.66
C GLY A 57 13.83 16.29 33.65
N LEU A 58 12.86 15.49 34.12
CA LEU A 58 12.13 14.58 33.25
C LEU A 58 11.28 15.34 32.22
N SER A 59 10.63 16.44 32.62
CA SER A 59 9.85 17.28 31.70
C SER A 59 10.73 17.92 30.61
N LEU A 60 11.95 18.33 30.96
CA LEU A 60 12.90 18.89 29.99
C LEU A 60 13.37 17.85 28.98
N VAL A 61 13.65 16.62 29.43
CA VAL A 61 14.07 15.52 28.54
C VAL A 61 12.92 15.17 27.56
N ILE A 62 11.70 15.10 28.04
CA ILE A 62 10.53 14.85 27.19
C ILE A 62 10.32 16.00 26.19
N ALA A 63 10.47 17.25 26.62
CA ALA A 63 10.34 18.42 25.75
C ALA A 63 11.42 18.45 24.66
N VAL A 64 12.67 18.15 25.00
CA VAL A 64 13.79 18.06 24.04
C VAL A 64 13.59 16.90 23.06
N ALA A 65 13.15 15.73 23.53
CA ALA A 65 12.83 14.60 22.67
C ALA A 65 11.64 14.89 21.74
N ALA A 66 10.62 15.59 22.21
CA ALA A 66 9.49 16.01 21.40
C ALA A 66 9.89 17.07 20.35
N LEU A 67 10.75 18.03 20.72
CA LEU A 67 11.27 19.02 19.77
C LEU A 67 12.23 18.38 18.74
N GLY A 68 13.10 17.45 19.17
CA GLY A 68 13.96 16.69 18.29
C GLY A 68 13.17 15.85 17.28
N GLY A 69 12.18 15.12 17.75
CA GLY A 69 11.26 14.37 16.90
C GLY A 69 10.44 15.24 15.94
N ALA A 70 10.07 16.44 16.34
CA ALA A 70 9.38 17.39 15.47
C ALA A 70 10.27 17.98 14.39
N LEU A 71 11.56 18.18 14.68
CA LEU A 71 12.56 18.63 13.70
C LEU A 71 12.93 17.53 12.71
N GLU A 72 13.05 16.28 13.16
CA GLU A 72 13.24 15.12 12.28
C GLU A 72 11.99 14.83 11.44
N ALA A 73 10.79 15.00 11.99
CA ALA A 73 9.54 14.88 11.24
C ALA A 73 9.38 15.98 10.16
N SER A 74 10.04 17.13 10.32
CA SER A 74 10.07 18.18 9.29
C SER A 74 11.05 17.89 8.15
N HIS A 75 11.96 16.92 8.33
CA HIS A 75 12.88 16.41 7.30
C HIS A 75 12.51 14.99 6.84
N ALA A 76 11.54 14.35 7.46
CA ALA A 76 10.91 13.19 6.87
C ALA A 76 10.30 13.64 5.52
N PRO A 77 10.60 12.97 4.40
CA PRO A 77 9.87 13.23 3.17
C PRO A 77 8.39 13.16 3.52
N GLU A 78 7.64 14.21 3.16
CA GLU A 78 6.18 14.22 3.35
C GLU A 78 5.67 12.81 3.03
N PRO A 79 4.86 12.19 3.91
CA PRO A 79 4.15 11.00 3.49
C PRO A 79 3.42 11.45 2.23
N ARG A 80 3.95 11.01 1.08
CA ARG A 80 3.20 11.14 -0.16
C ARG A 80 1.85 10.57 0.21
N THR A 81 0.86 11.42 0.26
CA THR A 81 -0.53 11.02 0.20
C THR A 81 -0.62 10.41 -1.19
N GLU A 82 -0.18 9.16 -1.31
CA GLU A 82 -0.44 8.36 -2.48
C GLU A 82 -1.96 8.33 -2.55
N SER A 83 -2.50 9.20 -3.36
CA SER A 83 -3.87 9.03 -3.82
C SER A 83 -3.97 7.57 -4.20
N PRO A 84 -4.92 6.82 -3.65
CA PRO A 84 -5.00 5.38 -3.90
C PRO A 84 -4.89 5.20 -5.40
N LEU A 85 -3.82 4.51 -5.83
CA LEU A 85 -3.55 4.26 -7.24
C LEU A 85 -4.79 3.51 -7.74
N ARG A 86 -5.66 4.21 -8.44
CA ARG A 86 -6.86 3.60 -9.02
C ARG A 86 -6.51 3.14 -10.41
N VAL A 87 -6.90 1.92 -10.74
CA VAL A 87 -6.82 1.42 -12.11
C VAL A 87 -7.58 2.41 -13.01
N PRO A 88 -6.92 3.06 -13.98
CA PRO A 88 -7.62 3.93 -14.91
C PRO A 88 -8.58 3.08 -15.74
N VAL A 89 -9.87 3.32 -15.61
CA VAL A 89 -10.93 2.62 -16.35
C VAL A 89 -11.65 3.63 -17.21
N ALA A 90 -11.24 3.68 -18.48
CA ALA A 90 -12.08 4.17 -19.55
C ALA A 90 -12.36 2.97 -20.44
N ALA A 91 -13.63 2.61 -20.62
CA ALA A 91 -14.00 1.60 -21.61
C ALA A 91 -13.41 1.98 -22.97
N GLY A 92 -12.78 1.02 -23.64
CA GLY A 92 -12.17 1.28 -24.94
C GLY A 92 -10.86 0.54 -25.16
N THR A 93 -10.35 0.68 -26.37
CA THR A 93 -9.08 0.10 -26.78
C THR A 93 -7.98 1.14 -26.75
N ARG A 94 -6.86 0.82 -26.10
CA ARG A 94 -5.61 1.58 -26.12
C ARG A 94 -4.52 0.72 -26.73
N SER A 95 -3.66 1.30 -27.55
CA SER A 95 -2.53 0.58 -28.14
C SER A 95 -1.22 1.14 -27.65
N TYR A 96 -0.31 0.25 -27.25
CA TYR A 96 1.05 0.55 -26.86
C TYR A 96 2.00 -0.23 -27.79
N GLY A 97 2.45 0.41 -28.86
CA GLY A 97 3.19 -0.29 -29.92
C GLY A 97 2.31 -1.37 -30.56
N SER A 98 2.74 -2.63 -30.47
CA SER A 98 1.98 -3.80 -30.96
C SER A 98 1.13 -4.50 -29.88
N LEU A 99 1.07 -3.99 -28.66
CA LEU A 99 0.17 -4.43 -27.60
C LEU A 99 -1.14 -3.62 -27.69
N ASP A 100 -2.26 -4.30 -27.84
CA ASP A 100 -3.59 -3.70 -27.67
C ASP A 100 -4.14 -4.05 -26.28
N VAL A 101 -4.63 -3.04 -25.57
CA VAL A 101 -5.28 -3.18 -24.26
C VAL A 101 -6.74 -2.78 -24.40
N VAL A 102 -7.63 -3.69 -24.07
CA VAL A 102 -9.07 -3.49 -24.14
C VAL A 102 -9.64 -3.54 -22.73
N ASP A 103 -10.17 -2.42 -22.25
CA ASP A 103 -10.98 -2.40 -21.04
C ASP A 103 -12.42 -2.68 -21.40
N LEU A 104 -13.02 -3.73 -20.82
CA LEU A 104 -14.38 -4.11 -21.12
C LEU A 104 -15.38 -3.10 -20.56
N GLU A 105 -16.46 -2.91 -21.30
CA GLU A 105 -17.60 -2.13 -20.82
C GLU A 105 -18.29 -2.87 -19.68
N SER A 106 -18.73 -2.13 -18.66
CA SER A 106 -19.51 -2.68 -17.54
C SER A 106 -20.93 -3.12 -17.95
N THR A 107 -21.35 -2.74 -19.16
CA THR A 107 -22.65 -3.08 -19.73
C THR A 107 -22.50 -4.15 -20.80
N GLY A 108 -23.29 -5.19 -20.73
CA GLY A 108 -23.28 -6.28 -21.70
C GLY A 108 -22.84 -7.63 -21.11
N VAL A 109 -22.97 -8.67 -21.93
CA VAL A 109 -22.65 -10.05 -21.54
C VAL A 109 -21.16 -10.29 -21.77
N LEU A 110 -20.43 -10.63 -20.72
CA LEU A 110 -18.96 -10.87 -20.77
C LEU A 110 -18.59 -11.84 -21.88
N LYS A 111 -19.26 -12.99 -21.96
CA LYS A 111 -18.99 -14.03 -22.96
C LYS A 111 -19.09 -13.50 -24.39
N THR A 112 -20.06 -12.65 -24.68
CA THR A 112 -20.25 -12.08 -26.02
C THR A 112 -19.10 -11.11 -26.36
N GLN A 113 -18.80 -10.21 -25.42
CA GLN A 113 -17.69 -9.24 -25.60
C GLN A 113 -16.35 -9.96 -25.83
N LEU A 114 -16.05 -10.98 -25.02
CA LEU A 114 -14.83 -11.77 -25.17
C LEU A 114 -14.77 -12.54 -26.48
N ALA A 115 -15.89 -13.13 -26.93
CA ALA A 115 -15.96 -13.85 -28.20
C ALA A 115 -15.69 -12.93 -29.40
N ASP A 116 -16.26 -11.73 -29.39
CA ASP A 116 -16.05 -10.75 -30.46
C ASP A 116 -14.60 -10.26 -30.50
N ILE A 117 -14.00 -9.99 -29.32
CA ILE A 117 -12.60 -9.59 -29.23
C ILE A 117 -11.67 -10.74 -29.65
N ALA A 118 -11.93 -11.96 -29.19
CA ALA A 118 -11.12 -13.12 -29.55
C ALA A 118 -11.17 -13.38 -31.07
N LYS A 119 -12.34 -13.28 -31.68
CA LYS A 119 -12.50 -13.40 -33.12
C LYS A 119 -11.70 -12.34 -33.89
N ALA A 120 -11.82 -11.08 -33.47
CA ALA A 120 -11.12 -9.97 -34.11
C ALA A 120 -9.59 -10.07 -33.95
N ALA A 121 -9.10 -10.48 -32.77
CA ALA A 121 -7.69 -10.66 -32.47
C ALA A 121 -7.09 -11.84 -33.25
N ASN A 122 -7.76 -12.99 -33.22
CA ASN A 122 -7.32 -14.19 -33.95
C ASN A 122 -7.27 -13.96 -35.47
N GLY A 123 -8.21 -13.18 -36.02
CA GLY A 123 -8.17 -12.77 -37.44
C GLY A 123 -6.94 -11.94 -37.81
N LYS A 124 -6.25 -11.36 -36.82
CA LYS A 124 -4.99 -10.61 -36.96
C LYS A 124 -3.77 -11.40 -36.51
N GLY A 125 -3.90 -12.69 -36.18
CA GLY A 125 -2.83 -13.52 -35.65
C GLY A 125 -2.34 -13.12 -34.26
N ARG A 126 -3.21 -12.53 -33.43
CA ARG A 126 -2.86 -12.05 -32.09
C ARG A 126 -3.27 -13.04 -31.01
N THR A 127 -2.47 -13.17 -29.98
CA THR A 127 -2.81 -13.91 -28.76
C THR A 127 -3.73 -13.07 -27.89
N VAL A 128 -4.81 -13.67 -27.37
CA VAL A 128 -5.70 -12.99 -26.44
C VAL A 128 -5.37 -13.43 -25.01
N ILE A 129 -5.13 -12.44 -24.15
CA ILE A 129 -4.92 -12.66 -22.72
C ILE A 129 -5.98 -11.87 -21.96
N LEU A 130 -6.74 -12.55 -21.11
CA LEU A 130 -7.66 -11.94 -20.15
C LEU A 130 -6.88 -11.60 -18.89
N GLN A 131 -6.92 -10.36 -18.44
CA GLN A 131 -6.44 -9.91 -17.13
C GLN A 131 -7.62 -9.61 -16.23
N THR A 132 -7.70 -10.29 -15.07
CA THR A 132 -8.65 -9.89 -14.02
C THR A 132 -8.08 -8.75 -13.19
N TYR A 133 -8.94 -7.84 -12.75
CA TYR A 133 -8.55 -6.77 -11.84
C TYR A 133 -9.70 -6.33 -10.93
N VAL A 134 -9.35 -5.68 -9.82
CA VAL A 134 -10.25 -4.91 -8.96
C VAL A 134 -9.73 -3.46 -8.92
N ARG A 135 -10.64 -2.50 -9.01
CA ARG A 135 -10.29 -1.06 -9.11
C ARG A 135 -9.51 -0.53 -7.92
N SER A 136 -9.74 -1.11 -6.74
CA SER A 136 -9.06 -0.74 -5.48
C SER A 136 -7.74 -1.47 -5.26
N SER A 137 -7.37 -2.46 -6.10
CA SER A 137 -6.13 -3.21 -5.96
C SER A 137 -4.93 -2.37 -6.41
N ARG A 138 -3.96 -2.24 -5.52
CA ARG A 138 -2.69 -1.58 -5.79
C ARG A 138 -1.88 -2.35 -6.84
N GLU A 139 -1.84 -3.67 -6.73
CA GLU A 139 -1.13 -4.57 -7.63
C GLU A 139 -1.65 -4.43 -9.06
N CYS A 140 -2.98 -4.38 -9.22
CA CYS A 140 -3.60 -4.17 -10.52
C CYS A 140 -3.27 -2.79 -11.12
N ALA A 141 -3.18 -1.76 -10.27
CA ALA A 141 -2.82 -0.42 -10.69
C ALA A 141 -1.33 -0.34 -11.12
N GLU A 142 -0.44 -1.00 -10.39
CA GLU A 142 0.99 -1.10 -10.73
C GLU A 142 1.18 -1.80 -12.08
N VAL A 143 0.50 -2.93 -12.31
CA VAL A 143 0.51 -3.61 -13.61
C VAL A 143 0.00 -2.70 -14.72
N ALA A 144 -1.10 -2.00 -14.50
CA ALA A 144 -1.65 -1.07 -15.50
C ALA A 144 -0.69 0.08 -15.83
N ALA A 145 0.00 0.61 -14.83
CA ALA A 145 1.00 1.66 -14.99
C ALA A 145 2.24 1.20 -15.76
N ALA A 146 2.57 -0.08 -15.70
CA ALA A 146 3.71 -0.66 -16.39
C ALA A 146 3.46 -0.97 -17.88
N LEU A 147 2.20 -1.13 -18.33
CA LEU A 147 1.89 -1.51 -19.71
C LEU A 147 2.49 -0.58 -20.78
N PRO A 148 2.59 0.76 -20.57
CA PRO A 148 3.22 1.65 -21.51
C PRO A 148 4.76 1.50 -21.63
N ASP A 149 5.41 0.76 -20.71
CA ASP A 149 6.86 0.59 -20.73
C ASP A 149 7.32 -0.18 -21.99
N PRO A 150 8.41 0.23 -22.65
CA PRO A 150 8.93 -0.46 -23.83
C PRO A 150 9.27 -1.93 -23.64
N LYS A 151 9.62 -2.38 -22.42
CA LYS A 151 9.89 -3.80 -22.12
C LYS A 151 8.59 -4.60 -22.18
N MET A 152 7.52 -4.07 -21.57
CA MET A 152 6.18 -4.66 -21.61
C MET A 152 5.63 -4.72 -23.04
N GLN A 153 5.79 -3.64 -23.80
CA GLN A 153 5.35 -3.60 -25.19
C GLN A 153 6.05 -4.65 -26.07
N ARG A 154 7.35 -4.86 -25.86
CA ARG A 154 8.12 -5.92 -26.57
C ARG A 154 7.72 -7.31 -26.11
N ALA A 155 7.56 -7.51 -24.81
CA ALA A 155 7.21 -8.81 -24.24
C ALA A 155 5.82 -9.27 -24.68
N LEU A 156 4.86 -8.33 -24.75
CA LEU A 156 3.47 -8.56 -25.14
C LEU A 156 3.20 -8.15 -26.60
N ALA A 157 4.24 -8.19 -27.44
CA ALA A 157 4.06 -7.94 -28.87
C ALA A 157 3.04 -8.92 -29.46
N ASN A 158 2.11 -8.41 -30.27
CA ASN A 158 1.00 -9.18 -30.87
C ASN A 158 0.04 -9.82 -29.84
N VAL A 159 -0.07 -9.23 -28.65
CA VAL A 159 -1.09 -9.59 -27.66
C VAL A 159 -2.23 -8.58 -27.69
N THR A 160 -3.44 -9.07 -27.55
CA THR A 160 -4.61 -8.30 -27.14
C THR A 160 -4.89 -8.63 -25.68
N LEU A 161 -4.57 -7.70 -24.79
CA LEU A 161 -4.80 -7.80 -23.36
C LEU A 161 -6.20 -7.27 -23.04
N VAL A 162 -7.10 -8.16 -22.65
CA VAL A 162 -8.49 -7.81 -22.27
C VAL A 162 -8.56 -7.71 -20.76
N ARG A 163 -8.91 -6.54 -20.25
CA ARG A 163 -8.98 -6.29 -18.81
C ARG A 163 -10.44 -6.35 -18.35
N VAL A 164 -10.69 -7.17 -17.32
CA VAL A 164 -12.02 -7.44 -16.79
C VAL A 164 -12.08 -7.13 -15.30
N ASP A 165 -13.03 -6.29 -14.94
CA ASP A 165 -13.33 -5.93 -13.56
C ASP A 165 -14.11 -7.06 -12.89
N ILE A 166 -13.52 -7.68 -11.84
CA ILE A 166 -14.18 -8.77 -11.09
C ILE A 166 -15.46 -8.28 -10.45
N ASP A 167 -15.48 -7.07 -9.86
CA ASP A 167 -16.66 -6.55 -9.18
C ASP A 167 -17.87 -6.43 -10.13
N THR A 168 -17.60 -6.27 -11.43
CA THR A 168 -18.63 -6.17 -12.46
C THR A 168 -19.11 -7.52 -12.98
N PHE A 169 -18.18 -8.49 -13.16
CA PHE A 169 -18.42 -9.73 -13.90
C PHE A 169 -18.18 -11.01 -13.08
N GLU A 170 -18.25 -10.94 -11.75
CA GLU A 170 -17.90 -12.04 -10.84
C GLU A 170 -18.57 -13.38 -11.21
N ASN A 171 -19.90 -13.38 -11.40
CA ASN A 171 -20.65 -14.59 -11.69
C ASN A 171 -20.30 -15.20 -13.05
N GLU A 172 -20.04 -14.35 -14.05
CA GLU A 172 -19.69 -14.79 -15.41
C GLU A 172 -18.25 -15.32 -15.44
N LEU A 173 -17.33 -14.70 -14.71
CA LEU A 173 -15.95 -15.16 -14.54
C LEU A 173 -15.91 -16.53 -13.83
N LYS A 174 -16.66 -16.71 -12.75
CA LYS A 174 -16.82 -18.01 -12.06
C LYS A 174 -17.38 -19.09 -12.98
N ALA A 175 -18.35 -18.76 -13.82
CA ALA A 175 -18.90 -19.69 -14.82
C ALA A 175 -17.85 -20.09 -15.87
N MET A 176 -16.85 -19.26 -16.12
CA MET A 176 -15.70 -19.54 -16.99
C MET A 176 -14.54 -20.24 -16.25
N ARG A 177 -14.66 -20.55 -14.96
CA ARG A 177 -13.62 -21.09 -14.09
C ARG A 177 -12.40 -20.17 -13.95
N VAL A 178 -12.65 -18.87 -13.99
CA VAL A 178 -11.67 -17.83 -13.70
C VAL A 178 -11.68 -17.56 -12.21
N ASP A 179 -10.49 -17.47 -11.60
CA ASP A 179 -10.34 -17.12 -10.19
C ASP A 179 -10.81 -15.68 -9.96
N THR A 180 -11.62 -15.49 -8.91
CA THR A 180 -12.15 -14.19 -8.51
C THR A 180 -11.79 -13.82 -7.08
N GLU A 181 -11.00 -14.66 -6.39
CA GLU A 181 -10.61 -14.44 -5.00
C GLU A 181 -9.32 -13.63 -4.89
N SER A 182 -8.47 -13.71 -5.90
CA SER A 182 -7.20 -12.98 -5.95
C SER A 182 -6.99 -12.26 -7.30
N VAL A 183 -6.21 -11.18 -7.29
CA VAL A 183 -5.89 -10.37 -8.48
C VAL A 183 -4.45 -9.84 -8.41
N PRO A 184 -3.81 -9.62 -9.57
CA PRO A 184 -4.26 -9.92 -10.93
C PRO A 184 -3.95 -11.35 -11.36
N TRP A 185 -4.85 -11.95 -12.12
CA TRP A 185 -4.61 -13.17 -12.89
C TRP A 185 -4.57 -12.86 -14.37
N PHE A 186 -3.85 -13.68 -15.12
CA PHE A 186 -3.73 -13.60 -16.58
C PHE A 186 -4.10 -14.95 -17.17
N TYR A 187 -5.12 -14.98 -18.03
CA TYR A 187 -5.63 -16.18 -18.68
C TYR A 187 -5.42 -16.10 -20.18
N LYS A 188 -4.73 -17.07 -20.75
CA LYS A 188 -4.64 -17.21 -22.21
C LYS A 188 -5.95 -17.78 -22.72
N LEU A 189 -6.56 -17.13 -23.71
CA LEU A 189 -7.83 -17.56 -24.28
C LEU A 189 -7.62 -18.24 -25.64
N ASP A 190 -8.45 -19.27 -25.89
CA ASP A 190 -8.58 -19.87 -27.23
C ASP A 190 -9.45 -19.02 -28.17
N ALA A 191 -9.64 -19.49 -29.40
CA ALA A 191 -10.49 -18.82 -30.40
C ALA A 191 -11.97 -18.72 -30.00
N ASN A 192 -12.43 -19.52 -29.05
CA ASN A 192 -13.78 -19.50 -28.50
C ASN A 192 -13.88 -18.71 -27.19
N ALA A 193 -12.85 -17.90 -26.87
CA ALA A 193 -12.70 -17.14 -25.64
C ALA A 193 -12.71 -18.01 -24.36
N ARG A 194 -12.26 -19.27 -24.43
CA ARG A 194 -12.15 -20.15 -23.27
C ARG A 194 -10.73 -20.07 -22.70
N PRO A 195 -10.58 -19.97 -21.39
CA PRO A 195 -9.28 -20.06 -20.75
C PRO A 195 -8.61 -21.41 -21.02
N THR A 196 -7.36 -21.37 -21.48
CA THR A 196 -6.55 -22.57 -21.77
C THR A 196 -5.34 -22.69 -20.87
N ASP A 197 -4.88 -21.57 -20.34
CA ASP A 197 -3.73 -21.48 -19.42
C ASP A 197 -3.86 -20.23 -18.56
N ALA A 198 -3.21 -20.22 -17.38
CA ALA A 198 -3.28 -19.10 -16.47
C ALA A 198 -2.02 -18.94 -15.62
N ILE A 199 -1.68 -17.70 -15.29
CA ILE A 199 -0.67 -17.31 -14.30
C ILE A 199 -1.20 -16.18 -13.41
N SER A 200 -0.73 -16.13 -12.16
CA SER A 200 -0.97 -15.02 -11.24
C SER A 200 0.23 -14.08 -11.17
N ALA A 201 0.07 -12.97 -10.46
CA ALA A 201 1.18 -12.05 -10.17
C ALA A 201 2.27 -12.66 -9.27
N ASP A 202 2.03 -13.82 -8.66
CA ASP A 202 3.02 -14.53 -7.85
C ASP A 202 4.19 -15.10 -8.68
N GLU A 203 4.06 -15.10 -10.01
CA GLU A 203 5.11 -15.57 -10.91
C GLU A 203 6.33 -14.64 -10.96
N TRP A 204 6.22 -13.43 -10.43
CA TRP A 204 7.32 -12.46 -10.35
C TRP A 204 7.41 -11.79 -8.96
N ASP A 205 8.53 -11.11 -8.65
CA ASP A 205 8.79 -10.59 -7.31
C ASP A 205 8.15 -9.22 -7.06
N ALA A 206 8.08 -8.36 -8.06
CA ALA A 206 7.50 -7.02 -7.95
C ALA A 206 6.85 -6.61 -9.27
N ASN A 207 5.78 -5.81 -9.20
CA ASN A 207 4.99 -5.35 -10.36
C ASN A 207 5.72 -4.24 -11.14
N ILE A 208 6.98 -4.49 -11.50
CA ILE A 208 7.79 -3.60 -12.34
C ILE A 208 8.07 -4.26 -13.70
N PRO A 209 8.26 -3.47 -14.76
CA PRO A 209 8.47 -4.01 -16.11
C PRO A 209 9.59 -5.03 -16.21
N GLU A 210 10.67 -4.86 -15.44
CA GLU A 210 11.84 -5.74 -15.41
C GLU A 210 11.48 -7.18 -15.03
N ASN A 211 10.59 -7.33 -14.05
CA ASN A 211 10.19 -8.63 -13.50
C ASN A 211 9.02 -9.23 -14.28
N MET A 212 8.05 -8.41 -14.68
CA MET A 212 6.84 -8.87 -15.36
C MET A 212 7.07 -9.23 -16.82
N ALA A 213 7.85 -8.42 -17.55
CA ALA A 213 7.98 -8.57 -18.99
C ALA A 213 8.53 -9.93 -19.45
N PRO A 214 9.59 -10.51 -18.84
CA PRO A 214 10.05 -11.85 -19.23
C PRO A 214 8.96 -12.91 -19.02
N VAL A 215 8.33 -12.92 -17.86
CA VAL A 215 7.33 -13.93 -17.48
C VAL A 215 6.08 -13.83 -18.36
N LEU A 216 5.49 -12.64 -18.48
CA LEU A 216 4.31 -12.42 -19.33
C LEU A 216 4.61 -12.66 -20.81
N GLY A 217 5.82 -12.34 -21.26
CA GLY A 217 6.25 -12.61 -22.63
C GLY A 217 6.36 -14.11 -22.91
N ASP A 218 6.96 -14.89 -22.02
CA ASP A 218 7.05 -16.36 -22.16
C ASP A 218 5.67 -17.01 -22.06
N PHE A 219 4.83 -16.53 -21.13
CA PHE A 219 3.44 -16.97 -21.02
C PHE A 219 2.66 -16.72 -22.32
N ALA A 220 2.74 -15.52 -22.87
CA ALA A 220 2.04 -15.17 -24.10
C ALA A 220 2.43 -16.09 -25.29
N ARG A 221 3.73 -16.43 -25.39
CA ARG A 221 4.26 -17.32 -26.43
C ARG A 221 4.02 -18.81 -26.14
N GLY A 222 3.58 -19.18 -24.94
CA GLY A 222 3.47 -20.57 -24.50
C GLY A 222 4.83 -21.20 -24.21
N ALA A 223 5.84 -20.41 -23.88
CA ALA A 223 7.21 -20.83 -23.61
C ALA A 223 7.57 -20.83 -22.12
N LEU A 224 6.61 -20.58 -21.23
CA LEU A 224 6.83 -20.54 -19.78
C LEU A 224 7.15 -21.94 -19.27
N GLY A 225 8.45 -22.22 -19.04
CA GLY A 225 8.94 -23.56 -18.70
C GLY A 225 8.78 -23.93 -17.23
N SER A 226 8.95 -22.97 -16.32
CA SER A 226 8.79 -23.18 -14.87
C SER A 226 7.79 -22.18 -14.31
N ARG A 227 7.01 -22.63 -13.35
CA ARG A 227 6.00 -21.82 -12.66
C ARG A 227 6.23 -21.86 -11.16
N ARG A 228 5.98 -20.76 -10.48
CA ARG A 228 5.99 -20.71 -9.02
C ARG A 228 4.71 -21.30 -8.44
N SER A 229 3.60 -21.13 -9.15
CA SER A 229 2.28 -21.62 -8.75
C SER A 229 1.67 -22.51 -9.83
N PRO A 230 0.97 -23.60 -9.45
CA PRO A 230 0.29 -24.42 -10.42
C PRO A 230 -0.82 -23.64 -11.11
N SER A 231 -0.99 -23.89 -12.43
CA SER A 231 -2.12 -23.30 -13.15
C SER A 231 -3.45 -23.83 -12.60
N PRO A 232 -4.42 -22.96 -12.30
CA PRO A 232 -5.74 -23.38 -11.84
C PRO A 232 -6.52 -24.17 -12.90
N MET A 233 -6.06 -24.15 -14.16
CA MET A 233 -6.66 -24.89 -15.27
C MET A 233 -6.20 -26.34 -15.33
N GLY A 234 -5.31 -26.79 -14.43
CA GLY A 234 -4.63 -28.08 -14.53
C GLY A 234 -3.57 -28.06 -15.63
N THR A 235 -2.64 -29.03 -15.58
CA THR A 235 -1.73 -29.25 -16.68
C THR A 235 -2.53 -29.88 -17.80
N ALA A 236 -2.74 -29.17 -18.90
CA ALA A 236 -3.20 -29.81 -20.13
C ALA A 236 -2.09 -30.78 -20.57
N LEU A 237 -2.31 -32.07 -20.35
CA LEU A 237 -1.48 -33.16 -20.84
C LEU A 237 -1.71 -33.35 -22.33
#